data_ff1fb2a24f0b079fb975667dfbe0a589
#
_entry.id   ff1fb2a24f0b079fb975667dfbe0a589
#
_cell.length_a   1.000
_cell.length_b   1.000
_cell.length_c   1.000
_cell.angle_alpha   90.00
_cell.angle_beta   90.00
_cell.angle_gamma   90.00
#
_symmetry.space_group_name_H-M   'P 1'
#
loop_
_entity.id
_entity.type
_entity.pdbx_description
1 polymer ?
#
loop_
_entity_poly.entity_id
_entity_poly.type
_entity_poly.pdbx_seq_one_letter_code
_entity_poly.pdbx_strand_id
1 'polypeptide(L)'
;LPGRSFITAVGIAMSVAVLVTSMQWIDAINRMVDVYFLDAQAQDVSIGFGEPRSSEVERDIARLPGVMTTEPMRAVAAKMRAGSREEREAVQGLPANQELYRVYDAQGHELRLPPEGLVISTMLAKLLEVGIGDRITVEVLEGRRPVFEVPVVDTFETYIGSPAYMDIRALDRL
;
A
#
# COMPACT_ATOMS: atom_id res chain seq x y z
N LEU A 1 29.40 45.53 -20.66
CA LEU A 1 28.78 44.53 -21.54
C LEU A 1 27.71 43.77 -20.74
N PRO A 2 26.43 44.19 -20.74
CA PRO A 2 25.39 43.60 -19.86
C PRO A 2 25.13 42.09 -20.12
N GLY A 3 25.41 41.62 -21.34
CA GLY A 3 25.18 40.22 -21.72
C GLY A 3 26.08 39.22 -20.98
N ARG A 4 27.33 39.57 -20.66
CA ARG A 4 28.23 38.68 -19.91
C ARG A 4 27.78 38.50 -18.44
N SER A 5 27.36 39.60 -17.82
CA SER A 5 26.85 39.52 -16.40
C SER A 5 25.53 38.76 -16.34
N PHE A 6 24.67 38.83 -17.34
CA PHE A 6 23.45 38.08 -17.44
C PHE A 6 23.68 36.56 -17.52
N ILE A 7 24.60 36.14 -18.40
CA ILE A 7 24.95 34.71 -18.53
C ILE A 7 25.55 34.16 -17.25
N THR A 8 26.41 34.93 -16.58
CA THR A 8 26.98 34.52 -15.30
C THR A 8 25.88 34.38 -14.20
N ALA A 9 24.96 35.34 -14.13
CA ALA A 9 23.86 35.29 -13.19
C ALA A 9 22.94 34.10 -13.44
N VAL A 10 22.61 33.77 -14.68
CA VAL A 10 21.84 32.58 -15.04
C VAL A 10 22.59 31.30 -14.67
N GLY A 11 23.90 31.23 -14.94
CA GLY A 11 24.70 30.06 -14.53
C GLY A 11 24.71 29.81 -13.02
N ILE A 12 24.85 30.88 -12.23
CA ILE A 12 24.78 30.78 -10.77
C ILE A 12 23.36 30.36 -10.32
N ALA A 13 22.32 30.95 -10.89
CA ALA A 13 20.94 30.62 -10.56
C ALA A 13 20.63 29.15 -10.86
N MET A 14 21.08 28.63 -12.00
CA MET A 14 20.91 27.21 -12.34
C MET A 14 21.67 26.29 -11.38
N SER A 15 22.88 26.65 -10.97
CA SER A 15 23.66 25.87 -10.00
C SER A 15 22.96 25.81 -8.65
N VAL A 16 22.42 26.93 -8.17
CA VAL A 16 21.66 27.00 -6.93
C VAL A 16 20.37 26.20 -7.04
N ALA A 17 19.67 26.30 -8.18
CA ALA A 17 18.43 25.54 -8.40
C ALA A 17 18.67 24.02 -8.35
N VAL A 18 19.76 23.53 -8.96
CA VAL A 18 20.15 22.11 -8.89
C VAL A 18 20.45 21.69 -7.47
N LEU A 19 21.19 22.53 -6.73
CA LEU A 19 21.53 22.24 -5.33
C LEU A 19 20.28 22.16 -4.45
N VAL A 20 19.36 23.11 -4.55
CA VAL A 20 18.11 23.13 -3.80
C VAL A 20 17.25 21.92 -4.16
N THR A 21 17.12 21.60 -5.43
CA THR A 21 16.36 20.41 -5.88
C THR A 21 16.96 19.13 -5.30
N SER A 22 18.30 19.01 -5.30
CA SER A 22 18.97 17.83 -4.75
C SER A 22 18.74 17.68 -3.24
N MET A 23 18.72 18.78 -2.49
CA MET A 23 18.41 18.74 -1.05
C MET A 23 16.95 18.31 -0.81
N GLN A 24 16.01 18.80 -1.59
CA GLN A 24 14.60 18.41 -1.49
C GLN A 24 14.38 16.89 -1.76
N TRP A 25 15.18 16.30 -2.64
CA TRP A 25 15.14 14.85 -2.88
C TRP A 25 15.54 14.04 -1.65
N ILE A 26 16.55 14.48 -0.94
CA ILE A 26 17.01 13.81 0.29
C ILE A 26 15.90 13.85 1.35
N ASP A 27 15.28 15.01 1.54
CA ASP A 27 14.19 15.16 2.50
C ASP A 27 12.97 14.31 2.12
N ALA A 28 12.63 14.25 0.83
CA ALA A 28 11.54 13.42 0.34
C ALA A 28 11.81 11.91 0.56
N ILE A 29 13.05 11.46 0.30
CA ILE A 29 13.45 10.06 0.53
C ILE A 29 13.42 9.74 2.03
N ASN A 30 13.96 10.61 2.88
CA ASN A 30 13.95 10.40 4.32
C ASN A 30 12.51 10.31 4.85
N ARG A 31 11.64 11.21 4.44
CA ARG A 31 10.22 11.17 4.83
C ARG A 31 9.52 9.89 4.35
N MET A 32 9.83 9.44 3.14
CA MET A 32 9.31 8.18 2.63
C MET A 32 9.79 6.99 3.48
N VAL A 33 11.07 6.97 3.85
CA VAL A 33 11.64 5.92 4.71
C VAL A 33 11.00 5.95 6.09
N ASP A 34 10.86 7.11 6.70
CA ASP A 34 10.24 7.25 8.02
C ASP A 34 8.81 6.69 8.03
N VAL A 35 7.97 7.10 7.06
CA VAL A 35 6.57 6.64 6.97
C VAL A 35 6.48 5.14 6.69
N TYR A 36 7.26 4.61 5.73
CA TYR A 36 7.10 3.21 5.29
C TYR A 36 7.82 2.20 6.18
N PHE A 37 8.87 2.58 6.87
CA PHE A 37 9.69 1.63 7.63
C PHE A 37 9.67 1.86 9.14
N LEU A 38 9.46 3.07 9.62
CA LEU A 38 9.46 3.35 11.05
C LEU A 38 8.03 3.47 11.61
N ASP A 39 7.14 4.16 10.91
CA ASP A 39 5.77 4.37 11.39
C ASP A 39 4.84 3.21 11.00
N ALA A 40 5.03 2.63 9.79
CA ALA A 40 4.17 1.58 9.27
C ALA A 40 4.47 0.19 9.85
N GLN A 41 5.72 -0.08 10.25
CA GLN A 41 6.15 -1.42 10.67
C GLN A 41 6.60 -1.41 12.13
N ALA A 42 5.71 -1.76 13.03
CA ALA A 42 5.99 -1.89 14.46
C ALA A 42 6.31 -3.34 14.89
N GLN A 43 6.28 -4.30 13.96
CA GLN A 43 6.58 -5.69 14.23
C GLN A 43 8.10 -5.95 14.30
N ASP A 44 8.53 -6.72 15.29
CA ASP A 44 9.92 -7.20 15.40
C ASP A 44 10.20 -8.39 14.47
N VAL A 45 9.18 -9.24 14.25
CA VAL A 45 9.31 -10.48 13.47
C VAL A 45 8.08 -10.68 12.59
N SER A 46 8.30 -11.06 11.33
CA SER A 46 7.26 -11.50 10.40
C SER A 46 7.46 -12.98 10.06
N ILE A 47 6.40 -13.78 10.20
CA ILE A 47 6.40 -15.21 9.91
C ILE A 47 5.55 -15.45 8.66
N GLY A 48 6.19 -15.90 7.58
CA GLY A 48 5.52 -16.27 6.34
C GLY A 48 5.26 -17.77 6.25
N PHE A 49 4.08 -18.15 5.81
CA PHE A 49 3.69 -19.53 5.55
C PHE A 49 3.55 -19.73 4.03
N GLY A 50 4.06 -20.84 3.51
CA GLY A 50 3.93 -21.17 2.08
C GLY A 50 2.50 -21.54 1.66
N GLU A 51 1.64 -21.85 2.62
CA GLU A 51 0.21 -22.13 2.42
C GLU A 51 -0.63 -21.39 3.45
N PRO A 52 -1.86 -21.02 3.14
CA PRO A 52 -2.78 -20.42 4.11
C PRO A 52 -2.94 -21.32 5.34
N ARG A 53 -2.83 -20.73 6.52
CA ARG A 53 -3.00 -21.43 7.79
C ARG A 53 -4.26 -20.94 8.50
N SER A 54 -4.82 -21.79 9.36
CA SER A 54 -5.96 -21.42 10.17
C SER A 54 -5.56 -20.42 11.27
N SER A 55 -6.54 -19.69 11.80
CA SER A 55 -6.35 -18.80 12.96
C SER A 55 -5.87 -19.50 14.25
N GLU A 56 -5.77 -20.83 14.24
CA GLU A 56 -5.18 -21.60 15.35
C GLU A 56 -3.69 -21.33 15.47
N VAL A 57 -2.98 -21.21 14.35
CA VAL A 57 -1.54 -20.92 14.33
C VAL A 57 -1.25 -19.57 14.98
N GLU A 58 -2.09 -18.57 14.76
CA GLU A 58 -1.96 -17.27 15.44
C GLU A 58 -2.02 -17.41 16.95
N ARG A 59 -2.99 -18.20 17.45
CA ARG A 59 -3.14 -18.48 18.89
C ARG A 59 -1.97 -19.27 19.48
N ASP A 60 -1.38 -20.16 18.69
CA ASP A 60 -0.21 -20.95 19.13
C ASP A 60 1.03 -20.05 19.19
N ILE A 61 1.22 -19.15 18.21
CA ILE A 61 2.31 -18.16 18.23
C ILE A 61 2.13 -17.19 19.42
N ALA A 62 0.92 -16.71 19.67
CA ALA A 62 0.63 -15.80 20.79
C ALA A 62 0.95 -16.39 22.16
N ARG A 63 1.04 -17.74 22.30
CA ARG A 63 1.41 -18.43 23.54
C ARG A 63 2.91 -18.63 23.73
N LEU A 64 3.72 -18.31 22.72
CA LEU A 64 5.17 -18.48 22.83
C LEU A 64 5.76 -17.48 23.85
N PRO A 65 6.74 -17.90 24.64
CA PRO A 65 7.40 -17.00 25.60
C PRO A 65 8.03 -15.81 24.89
N GLY A 66 7.72 -14.60 25.36
CA GLY A 66 8.27 -13.35 24.81
C GLY A 66 7.43 -12.72 23.71
N VAL A 67 6.38 -13.38 23.22
CA VAL A 67 5.44 -12.78 22.27
C VAL A 67 4.46 -11.89 23.06
N MET A 68 4.38 -10.62 22.70
CA MET A 68 3.48 -9.65 23.33
C MET A 68 2.17 -9.51 22.55
N THR A 69 2.26 -9.45 21.24
CA THR A 69 1.11 -9.26 20.33
C THR A 69 1.36 -10.00 19.03
N THR A 70 0.31 -10.51 18.41
CA THR A 70 0.31 -11.11 17.09
C THR A 70 -0.74 -10.44 16.23
N GLU A 71 -0.44 -10.26 14.95
CA GLU A 71 -1.36 -9.67 13.98
C GLU A 71 -1.35 -10.50 12.69
N PRO A 72 -2.50 -11.04 12.27
CA PRO A 72 -2.58 -11.82 11.05
C PRO A 72 -2.58 -10.92 9.82
N MET A 73 -1.87 -11.35 8.78
CA MET A 73 -1.89 -10.73 7.46
C MET A 73 -2.03 -11.81 6.39
N ARG A 74 -2.78 -11.52 5.35
CA ARG A 74 -2.92 -12.39 4.19
C ARG A 74 -2.73 -11.58 2.91
N ALA A 75 -1.87 -12.04 2.03
CA ALA A 75 -1.72 -11.48 0.69
C ALA A 75 -2.09 -12.53 -0.34
N VAL A 76 -2.97 -12.19 -1.27
CA VAL A 76 -3.37 -13.05 -2.38
C VAL A 76 -3.09 -12.36 -3.69
N ALA A 77 -2.45 -13.07 -4.62
CA ALA A 77 -2.32 -12.59 -5.98
C ALA A 77 -3.69 -12.56 -6.64
N ALA A 78 -4.08 -11.43 -7.19
CA ALA A 78 -5.37 -11.24 -7.81
C ALA A 78 -5.25 -10.56 -9.17
N LYS A 79 -6.22 -10.85 -10.01
CA LYS A 79 -6.43 -10.20 -11.28
C LYS A 79 -7.70 -9.35 -11.17
N MET A 80 -7.53 -8.05 -11.29
CA MET A 80 -8.62 -7.09 -11.15
C MET A 80 -9.05 -6.61 -12.53
N ARG A 81 -10.35 -6.60 -12.77
CA ARG A 81 -10.93 -6.14 -14.05
C ARG A 81 -12.02 -5.10 -13.83
N ALA A 82 -11.98 -4.09 -14.70
CA ALA A 82 -13.05 -3.12 -14.83
C ALA A 82 -13.30 -2.88 -16.34
N GLY A 83 -14.43 -3.35 -16.84
CA GLY A 83 -14.73 -3.32 -18.28
C GLY A 83 -13.67 -4.06 -19.10
N SER A 84 -12.94 -3.34 -19.97
CA SER A 84 -11.88 -3.89 -20.81
C SER A 84 -10.48 -3.82 -20.19
N ARG A 85 -10.36 -3.18 -19.02
CA ARG A 85 -9.07 -3.01 -18.34
C ARG A 85 -8.82 -4.13 -17.37
N GLU A 86 -7.56 -4.50 -17.25
CA GLU A 86 -7.12 -5.61 -16.41
C GLU A 86 -5.75 -5.29 -15.82
N GLU A 87 -5.64 -5.46 -14.50
CA GLU A 87 -4.38 -5.31 -13.76
C GLU A 87 -4.18 -6.51 -12.83
N ARG A 88 -2.91 -6.85 -12.59
CA ARG A 88 -2.53 -7.93 -11.68
C ARG A 88 -1.78 -7.35 -10.51
N GLU A 89 -2.42 -7.41 -9.35
CA GLU A 89 -1.87 -6.91 -8.10
C GLU A 89 -2.19 -7.86 -6.95
N ALA A 90 -1.42 -7.75 -5.87
CA ALA A 90 -1.75 -8.44 -4.65
C ALA A 90 -2.84 -7.68 -3.89
N VAL A 91 -3.89 -8.41 -3.47
CA VAL A 91 -4.83 -7.91 -2.46
C VAL A 91 -4.30 -8.30 -1.10
N GLN A 92 -4.06 -7.32 -0.24
CA GLN A 92 -3.61 -7.54 1.12
C GLN A 92 -4.79 -7.42 2.09
N GLY A 93 -5.04 -8.50 2.82
CA GLY A 93 -6.00 -8.55 3.91
C GLY A 93 -5.33 -8.23 5.22
N LEU A 94 -5.80 -7.18 5.88
CA LEU A 94 -5.30 -6.70 7.16
C LEU A 94 -6.44 -6.59 8.16
N PRO A 95 -6.20 -6.69 9.46
CA PRO A 95 -7.24 -6.47 10.46
C PRO A 95 -7.68 -5.00 10.48
N ALA A 96 -8.93 -4.76 10.89
CA ALA A 96 -9.48 -3.40 10.99
C ALA A 96 -8.72 -2.53 12.01
N ASN A 97 -8.22 -3.14 13.10
CA ASN A 97 -7.31 -2.51 14.07
C ASN A 97 -5.89 -2.97 13.77
N GLN A 98 -5.15 -2.13 13.06
CA GLN A 98 -3.76 -2.38 12.71
C GLN A 98 -2.87 -1.85 13.84
N GLU A 99 -2.18 -2.73 14.55
CA GLU A 99 -1.27 -2.36 15.64
C GLU A 99 0.20 -2.55 15.24
N LEU A 100 0.50 -3.66 14.54
CA LEU A 100 1.86 -4.02 14.14
C LEU A 100 2.21 -3.60 12.73
N TYR A 101 1.26 -3.72 11.80
CA TYR A 101 1.45 -3.30 10.42
C TYR A 101 0.38 -2.30 10.02
N ARG A 102 0.75 -1.02 10.00
CA ARG A 102 -0.15 0.09 9.68
C ARG A 102 0.07 0.55 8.25
N VAL A 103 -1.02 0.84 7.57
CA VAL A 103 -0.97 1.42 6.23
C VAL A 103 -1.20 2.93 6.34
N TYR A 104 -0.29 3.70 5.74
CA TYR A 104 -0.37 5.16 5.69
C TYR A 104 -0.51 5.62 4.24
N ASP A 105 -1.26 6.69 4.04
CA ASP A 105 -1.29 7.41 2.78
C ASP A 105 -0.02 8.28 2.58
N ALA A 106 0.11 8.89 1.41
CA ALA A 106 1.24 9.77 1.10
C ALA A 106 1.30 11.03 1.98
N GLN A 107 0.21 11.37 2.67
CA GLN A 107 0.11 12.47 3.61
C GLN A 107 0.45 12.07 5.04
N GLY A 108 0.61 10.76 5.32
CA GLY A 108 0.89 10.21 6.63
C GLY A 108 -0.35 9.98 7.49
N HIS A 109 -1.53 9.89 6.89
CA HIS A 109 -2.75 9.49 7.60
C HIS A 109 -2.88 7.97 7.58
N GLU A 110 -3.23 7.40 8.72
CA GLU A 110 -3.49 5.97 8.85
C GLU A 110 -4.73 5.57 8.08
N LEU A 111 -4.60 4.55 7.24
CA LEU A 111 -5.68 4.03 6.42
C LEU A 111 -6.57 3.11 7.26
N ARG A 112 -7.85 3.46 7.36
CA ARG A 112 -8.84 2.59 8.01
C ARG A 112 -9.50 1.70 6.97
N LEU A 113 -9.46 0.40 7.21
CA LEU A 113 -10.08 -0.56 6.32
C LEU A 113 -11.54 -0.78 6.71
N PRO A 114 -12.50 -0.50 5.82
CA PRO A 114 -13.89 -0.86 6.02
C PRO A 114 -14.08 -2.37 6.09
N PRO A 115 -15.14 -2.86 6.78
CA PRO A 115 -15.39 -4.29 6.95
C PRO A 115 -15.70 -5.02 5.63
N GLU A 116 -16.02 -4.29 4.56
CA GLU A 116 -16.29 -4.81 3.21
C GLU A 116 -15.79 -3.84 2.15
N GLY A 117 -15.45 -4.40 0.98
CA GLY A 117 -14.97 -3.63 -0.16
C GLY A 117 -13.45 -3.49 -0.20
N LEU A 118 -12.97 -2.92 -1.29
CA LEU A 118 -11.55 -2.68 -1.56
C LEU A 118 -11.21 -1.22 -1.34
N VAL A 119 -10.07 -0.99 -0.69
CA VAL A 119 -9.38 0.29 -0.64
C VAL A 119 -8.17 0.16 -1.57
N ILE A 120 -8.14 0.94 -2.64
CA ILE A 120 -7.13 0.83 -3.69
C ILE A 120 -6.31 2.10 -3.82
N SER A 121 -5.07 1.96 -4.28
CA SER A 121 -4.26 3.14 -4.57
C SER A 121 -4.85 3.96 -5.72
N THR A 122 -4.65 5.27 -5.67
CA THR A 122 -5.07 6.20 -6.76
C THR A 122 -4.45 5.79 -8.11
N MET A 123 -3.26 5.17 -8.07
CA MET A 123 -2.61 4.65 -9.27
C MET A 123 -3.39 3.48 -9.86
N LEU A 124 -3.80 2.50 -9.04
CA LEU A 124 -4.60 1.37 -9.48
C LEU A 124 -5.98 1.81 -9.97
N ALA A 125 -6.60 2.76 -9.27
CA ALA A 125 -7.87 3.36 -9.69
C ALA A 125 -7.77 4.01 -11.08
N LYS A 126 -6.68 4.71 -11.37
CA LYS A 126 -6.41 5.31 -12.70
C LYS A 126 -6.16 4.25 -13.77
N LEU A 127 -5.41 3.19 -13.47
CA LEU A 127 -5.12 2.11 -14.42
C LEU A 127 -6.39 1.36 -14.83
N LEU A 128 -7.27 1.11 -13.86
CA LEU A 128 -8.56 0.45 -14.09
C LEU A 128 -9.68 1.41 -14.55
N GLU A 129 -9.46 2.73 -14.50
CA GLU A 129 -10.47 3.78 -14.75
C GLU A 129 -11.71 3.62 -13.88
N VAL A 130 -11.52 3.38 -12.58
CA VAL A 130 -12.59 3.24 -11.60
C VAL A 130 -12.50 4.30 -10.51
N GLY A 131 -13.65 4.62 -9.92
CA GLY A 131 -13.79 5.52 -8.78
C GLY A 131 -14.41 4.84 -7.57
N ILE A 132 -14.54 5.60 -6.49
CA ILE A 132 -15.25 5.17 -5.28
C ILE A 132 -16.71 4.89 -5.64
N GLY A 133 -17.22 3.72 -5.24
CA GLY A 133 -18.56 3.23 -5.52
C GLY A 133 -18.66 2.29 -6.73
N ASP A 134 -17.65 2.26 -7.60
CA ASP A 134 -17.60 1.33 -8.72
C ASP A 134 -17.34 -0.09 -8.23
N ARG A 135 -17.78 -1.07 -9.02
CA ARG A 135 -17.52 -2.49 -8.76
C ARG A 135 -16.44 -3.00 -9.70
N ILE A 136 -15.50 -3.74 -9.16
CA ILE A 136 -14.46 -4.40 -9.94
C ILE A 136 -14.57 -5.91 -9.77
N THR A 137 -14.26 -6.64 -10.83
CA THR A 137 -14.16 -8.09 -10.79
C THR A 137 -12.76 -8.47 -10.29
N VAL A 138 -12.69 -9.21 -9.20
CA VAL A 138 -11.46 -9.72 -8.60
C VAL A 138 -11.41 -11.23 -8.79
N GLU A 139 -10.46 -11.70 -9.57
CA GLU A 139 -10.13 -13.12 -9.75
C GLU A 139 -8.93 -13.43 -8.86
N VAL A 140 -9.11 -14.22 -7.82
CA VAL A 140 -8.01 -14.70 -6.98
C VAL A 140 -7.22 -15.75 -7.76
N LEU A 141 -5.90 -15.59 -7.86
CA LEU A 141 -5.04 -16.47 -8.66
C LEU A 141 -4.55 -17.70 -7.90
N GLU A 142 -5.09 -17.93 -6.70
CA GLU A 142 -4.75 -19.05 -5.83
C GLU A 142 -5.90 -20.07 -5.72
N GLY A 143 -5.54 -21.31 -5.43
CA GLY A 143 -6.51 -22.40 -5.19
C GLY A 143 -7.48 -22.60 -6.34
N ARG A 144 -8.79 -22.46 -6.07
CA ARG A 144 -9.88 -22.67 -7.02
C ARG A 144 -10.10 -21.49 -7.98
N ARG A 145 -9.30 -20.42 -7.85
CA ARG A 145 -9.42 -19.18 -8.64
C ARG A 145 -10.82 -18.58 -8.62
N PRO A 146 -11.37 -18.33 -7.43
CA PRO A 146 -12.69 -17.76 -7.36
C PRO A 146 -12.72 -16.33 -7.93
N VAL A 147 -13.88 -15.95 -8.46
CA VAL A 147 -14.11 -14.65 -9.08
C VAL A 147 -15.24 -13.94 -8.34
N PHE A 148 -15.00 -12.72 -7.89
CA PHE A 148 -15.96 -11.93 -7.13
C PHE A 148 -16.08 -10.52 -7.69
N GLU A 149 -17.25 -9.93 -7.48
CA GLU A 149 -17.48 -8.51 -7.70
C GLU A 149 -17.37 -7.77 -6.36
N VAL A 150 -16.40 -6.88 -6.24
CA VAL A 150 -16.10 -6.14 -5.02
C VAL A 150 -16.21 -4.65 -5.28
N PRO A 151 -16.90 -3.87 -4.42
CA PRO A 151 -16.95 -2.43 -4.57
C PRO A 151 -15.63 -1.78 -4.14
N VAL A 152 -15.23 -0.74 -4.85
CA VAL A 152 -14.19 0.19 -4.41
C VAL A 152 -14.82 1.15 -3.41
N VAL A 153 -14.38 1.11 -2.17
CA VAL A 153 -14.98 1.89 -1.08
C VAL A 153 -14.17 3.13 -0.73
N ASP A 154 -12.86 3.10 -1.02
CA ASP A 154 -11.99 4.26 -0.82
C ASP A 154 -10.78 4.18 -1.72
N THR A 155 -10.11 5.34 -1.90
CA THR A 155 -8.85 5.44 -2.64
C THR A 155 -7.85 6.26 -1.84
N PHE A 156 -6.57 5.88 -1.90
CA PHE A 156 -5.51 6.56 -1.18
C PHE A 156 -4.30 6.81 -2.07
N GLU A 157 -3.53 7.84 -1.76
CA GLU A 157 -2.28 8.11 -2.42
C GLU A 157 -1.14 7.32 -1.78
N THR A 158 -0.27 6.77 -2.61
CA THR A 158 0.93 6.05 -2.16
C THR A 158 2.14 6.49 -2.97
N TYR A 159 3.31 6.42 -2.36
CA TYR A 159 4.58 6.71 -3.05
C TYR A 159 5.07 5.54 -3.91
N ILE A 160 4.66 4.31 -3.60
CA ILE A 160 5.20 3.11 -4.24
C ILE A 160 4.08 2.15 -4.64
N GLY A 161 4.09 1.73 -5.90
CA GLY A 161 3.23 0.66 -6.41
C GLY A 161 1.76 1.02 -6.57
N SER A 162 0.97 -0.01 -6.74
CA SER A 162 -0.49 0.06 -6.92
C SER A 162 -1.23 -0.87 -5.96
N PRO A 163 -0.95 -0.80 -4.63
CA PRO A 163 -1.51 -1.75 -3.67
C PRO A 163 -3.02 -1.66 -3.55
N ALA A 164 -3.63 -2.80 -3.19
CA ALA A 164 -5.03 -2.93 -2.85
C ALA A 164 -5.16 -3.59 -1.47
N TYR A 165 -5.98 -3.01 -0.62
CA TYR A 165 -6.21 -3.47 0.75
C TYR A 165 -7.68 -3.81 0.98
N MET A 166 -7.92 -4.74 1.90
CA MET A 166 -9.23 -5.17 2.31
C MET A 166 -9.17 -5.65 3.77
N ASP A 167 -10.31 -5.65 4.47
CA ASP A 167 -10.39 -6.35 5.77
C ASP A 167 -10.08 -7.84 5.57
N ILE A 168 -9.22 -8.41 6.44
CA ILE A 168 -8.79 -9.81 6.33
C ILE A 168 -9.97 -10.78 6.39
N ARG A 169 -11.00 -10.47 7.20
CA ARG A 169 -12.20 -11.31 7.31
C ARG A 169 -13.05 -11.25 6.04
N ALA A 170 -13.04 -10.12 5.34
CA ALA A 170 -13.68 -10.01 4.05
C ALA A 170 -12.92 -10.81 2.99
N LEU A 171 -11.59 -10.73 2.98
CA LEU A 171 -10.74 -11.50 2.08
C LEU A 171 -10.86 -13.01 2.32
N ASP A 172 -11.01 -13.46 3.55
CA ASP A 172 -11.17 -14.88 3.90
C ASP A 172 -12.55 -15.46 3.50
N ARG A 173 -13.53 -14.59 3.25
CA ARG A 173 -14.85 -15.00 2.73
C ARG A 173 -14.88 -15.11 1.20
N LEU A 174 -13.90 -14.55 0.51
CA LEU A 174 -13.74 -14.67 -0.93
C LEU A 174 -13.07 -16.00 -1.30
#